data_07b2cccddb1eaf7399ffa5b34a88d38f
#
_entry.id   07b2cccddb1eaf7399ffa5b34a88d38f
#
_cell.length_a   1.000
_cell.length_b   1.000
_cell.length_c   1.000
_cell.angle_alpha   90.00
_cell.angle_beta   90.00
_cell.angle_gamma   90.00
#
_symmetry.space_group_name_H-M   'P 1'
#
loop_
_entity.id
_entity.type
_entity.pdbx_description
1 polymer ?
#
loop_
_entity_poly.entity_id
_entity_poly.type
_entity_poly.pdbx_seq_one_letter_code
_entity_poly.pdbx_strand_id
1 'polypeptide(L)'
;NLNSINDKKFTFIKGDISDSSLISKILKNYKPDKVINFAAETHVDKSIFGPEKFIMTNIVGTFKLIDTINLYYQDLDQNKKKNFIFLHVSTDEVYGSLSKDAPPFTEDHKYFPNSPYSASKASSDHIVRSFYMTYGLPVIITNCSNNYGPHQFPEKLVPFTILNAITLKKIPI
;
A
#
# COMPACT_ATOMS: atom_id res chain seq x y z
N ASN A 1 -1.80 5.99 -18.42
CA ASN A 1 -3.15 5.61 -17.97
C ASN A 1 -3.94 6.79 -17.40
N LEU A 2 -3.29 7.69 -16.67
CA LEU A 2 -3.95 8.86 -16.08
C LEU A 2 -4.23 9.96 -17.13
N ASN A 3 -3.48 10.01 -18.22
CA ASN A 3 -3.62 11.02 -19.27
C ASN A 3 -4.96 10.95 -20.02
N SER A 4 -5.67 9.82 -19.94
CA SER A 4 -7.00 9.65 -20.55
C SER A 4 -8.16 10.08 -19.63
N ILE A 5 -7.86 10.44 -18.37
CA ILE A 5 -8.87 10.88 -17.41
C ILE A 5 -9.15 12.37 -17.64
N ASN A 6 -10.24 12.65 -18.34
CA ASN A 6 -10.72 14.02 -18.56
C ASN A 6 -11.88 14.33 -17.59
N ASP A 7 -11.61 14.28 -16.28
CA ASP A 7 -12.58 14.62 -15.25
C ASP A 7 -12.10 15.83 -14.46
N LYS A 8 -12.92 16.89 -14.40
CA LYS A 8 -12.63 18.12 -13.62
C LYS A 8 -12.44 17.86 -12.12
N LYS A 9 -12.90 16.70 -11.63
CA LYS A 9 -12.71 16.26 -10.22
C LYS A 9 -11.41 15.53 -9.99
N PHE A 10 -10.63 15.24 -11.05
CA PHE A 10 -9.35 14.55 -10.95
C PHE A 10 -8.19 15.55 -10.96
N THR A 11 -7.33 15.47 -9.97
CA THR A 11 -6.07 16.24 -9.90
C THR A 11 -4.90 15.29 -9.66
N PHE A 12 -3.93 15.30 -10.56
CA PHE A 12 -2.69 14.53 -10.40
C PHE A 12 -1.59 15.41 -9.81
N ILE A 13 -1.00 14.97 -8.70
CA ILE A 13 0.16 15.61 -8.06
C ILE A 13 1.27 14.58 -7.97
N LYS A 14 2.40 14.83 -8.64
CA LYS A 14 3.58 13.99 -8.54
C LYS A 14 4.32 14.28 -7.26
N GLY A 15 4.61 13.24 -6.45
CA GLY A 15 5.33 13.38 -5.19
C GLY A 15 5.67 12.04 -4.58
N ASP A 16 6.38 12.08 -3.46
CA ASP A 16 6.73 10.92 -2.64
C ASP A 16 5.92 10.95 -1.34
N ILE A 17 5.45 9.78 -0.88
CA ILE A 17 4.67 9.69 0.38
C ILE A 17 5.50 10.07 1.61
N SER A 18 6.83 10.02 1.52
CA SER A 18 7.75 10.43 2.58
C SER A 18 7.95 11.96 2.66
N ASP A 19 7.47 12.72 1.68
CA ASP A 19 7.52 14.19 1.71
C ASP A 19 6.34 14.74 2.53
N SER A 20 6.55 14.83 3.84
CA SER A 20 5.54 15.33 4.79
C SER A 20 5.08 16.76 4.47
N SER A 21 5.96 17.60 3.90
CA SER A 21 5.61 18.98 3.51
C SER A 21 4.60 19.01 2.36
N LEU A 22 4.86 18.20 1.32
CA LEU A 22 3.95 18.05 0.18
C LEU A 22 2.62 17.46 0.62
N ILE A 23 2.65 16.37 1.40
CA ILE A 23 1.44 15.71 1.91
C ILE A 23 0.61 16.68 2.77
N SER A 24 1.23 17.42 3.68
CA SER A 24 0.55 18.43 4.49
C SER A 24 -0.13 19.52 3.64
N LYS A 25 0.55 19.98 2.57
CA LYS A 25 -0.02 20.93 1.61
C LYS A 25 -1.26 20.37 0.91
N ILE A 26 -1.17 19.10 0.45
CA ILE A 26 -2.29 18.42 -0.23
C ILE A 26 -3.49 18.33 0.72
N LEU A 27 -3.28 17.83 1.94
CA LEU A 27 -4.33 17.67 2.94
C LEU A 27 -5.02 19.00 3.27
N LYS A 28 -4.25 20.09 3.45
CA LYS A 28 -4.79 21.43 3.74
C LYS A 28 -5.58 22.02 2.56
N ASN A 29 -5.12 21.81 1.33
CA ASN A 29 -5.75 22.39 0.14
C ASN A 29 -7.02 21.64 -0.27
N TYR A 30 -6.98 20.30 -0.26
CA TYR A 30 -8.07 19.46 -0.78
C TYR A 30 -9.02 18.97 0.31
N LYS A 31 -8.61 18.97 1.57
CA LYS A 31 -9.39 18.57 2.75
C LYS A 31 -10.12 17.21 2.55
N PRO A 32 -9.40 16.13 2.19
CA PRO A 32 -10.04 14.87 1.89
C PRO A 32 -10.69 14.25 3.13
N ASP A 33 -11.82 13.57 2.93
CA ASP A 33 -12.46 12.72 3.94
C ASP A 33 -11.88 11.32 3.97
N LYS A 34 -11.27 10.88 2.86
CA LYS A 34 -10.71 9.53 2.69
C LYS A 34 -9.30 9.63 2.12
N VAL A 35 -8.40 8.86 2.69
CA VAL A 35 -7.03 8.71 2.17
C VAL A 35 -6.76 7.23 1.96
N ILE A 36 -6.31 6.85 0.75
CA ILE A 36 -5.98 5.46 0.42
C ILE A 36 -4.50 5.39 0.07
N ASN A 37 -3.74 4.59 0.79
CA ASN A 37 -2.32 4.35 0.52
C ASN A 37 -2.12 3.08 -0.30
N PHE A 38 -1.84 3.24 -1.60
CA PHE A 38 -1.37 2.18 -2.48
C PHE A 38 0.15 2.21 -2.70
N ALA A 39 0.83 3.26 -2.23
CA ALA A 39 2.25 3.44 -2.51
C ALA A 39 3.09 2.40 -1.77
N ALA A 40 3.83 1.61 -2.52
CA ALA A 40 4.75 0.60 -1.99
C ALA A 40 5.75 0.13 -3.06
N GLU A 41 6.91 -0.33 -2.64
CA GLU A 41 7.73 -1.25 -3.41
C GLU A 41 7.13 -2.65 -3.27
N THR A 42 6.90 -3.37 -4.39
CA THR A 42 6.05 -4.57 -4.40
C THR A 42 6.66 -5.80 -5.06
N HIS A 43 7.92 -5.76 -5.52
CA HIS A 43 8.53 -6.87 -6.24
C HIS A 43 9.37 -7.72 -5.27
N VAL A 44 8.88 -8.92 -4.93
CA VAL A 44 9.49 -9.81 -3.92
C VAL A 44 10.95 -10.10 -4.24
N ASP A 45 11.28 -10.55 -5.47
CA ASP A 45 12.66 -10.88 -5.86
C ASP A 45 13.60 -9.68 -5.73
N LYS A 46 13.15 -8.48 -6.13
CA LYS A 46 13.93 -7.25 -5.94
C LYS A 46 14.18 -6.94 -4.47
N SER A 47 13.28 -7.35 -3.57
CA SER A 47 13.48 -7.15 -2.14
C SER A 47 14.59 -8.02 -1.55
N ILE A 48 14.86 -9.18 -2.17
CA ILE A 48 15.95 -10.07 -1.76
C ILE A 48 17.31 -9.47 -2.09
N PHE A 49 17.44 -8.85 -3.28
CA PHE A 49 18.70 -8.26 -3.73
C PHE A 49 18.97 -6.85 -3.21
N GLY A 50 17.91 -6.08 -2.88
CA GLY A 50 18.00 -4.70 -2.43
C GLY A 50 16.93 -4.34 -1.41
N PRO A 51 16.98 -4.87 -0.16
CA PRO A 51 15.91 -4.70 0.83
C PRO A 51 15.77 -3.26 1.33
N GLU A 52 16.82 -2.46 1.29
CA GLU A 52 16.84 -1.08 1.80
C GLU A 52 15.71 -0.22 1.22
N LYS A 53 15.50 -0.30 -0.09
CA LYS A 53 14.44 0.46 -0.77
C LYS A 53 13.06 0.11 -0.24
N PHE A 54 12.81 -1.16 0.09
CA PHE A 54 11.55 -1.62 0.68
C PHE A 54 11.36 -1.09 2.11
N ILE A 55 12.42 -1.07 2.90
CA ILE A 55 12.39 -0.49 4.24
C ILE A 55 12.09 1.01 4.15
N MET A 56 12.81 1.74 3.29
CA MET A 56 12.63 3.19 3.16
C MET A 56 11.24 3.55 2.63
N THR A 57 10.73 2.87 1.60
CA THR A 57 9.42 3.17 1.03
C THR A 57 8.28 2.64 1.89
N ASN A 58 8.31 1.34 2.23
CA ASN A 58 7.15 0.70 2.83
C ASN A 58 7.04 0.98 4.34
N ILE A 59 8.16 1.11 5.05
CA ILE A 59 8.16 1.38 6.49
C ILE A 59 8.26 2.88 6.76
N VAL A 60 9.40 3.49 6.37
CA VAL A 60 9.65 4.91 6.67
C VAL A 60 8.68 5.83 5.92
N GLY A 61 8.40 5.54 4.64
CA GLY A 61 7.44 6.29 3.83
C GLY A 61 6.04 6.21 4.41
N THR A 62 5.56 5.01 4.77
CA THR A 62 4.25 4.83 5.41
C THR A 62 4.18 5.53 6.77
N PHE A 63 5.23 5.45 7.59
CA PHE A 63 5.28 6.19 8.85
C PHE A 63 5.13 7.69 8.65
N LYS A 64 5.94 8.29 7.76
CA LYS A 64 5.86 9.75 7.49
C LYS A 64 4.49 10.17 6.94
N LEU A 65 3.90 9.35 6.07
CA LEU A 65 2.57 9.58 5.53
C LEU A 65 1.52 9.59 6.65
N ILE A 66 1.45 8.52 7.45
CA ILE A 66 0.42 8.39 8.48
C ILE A 66 0.59 9.40 9.61
N ASP A 67 1.83 9.76 9.96
CA ASP A 67 2.11 10.79 10.95
C ASP A 67 1.58 12.16 10.48
N THR A 68 1.84 12.52 9.22
CA THR A 68 1.31 13.75 8.62
C THR A 68 -0.23 13.73 8.55
N ILE A 69 -0.82 12.58 8.21
CA ILE A 69 -2.28 12.40 8.20
C ILE A 69 -2.86 12.51 9.59
N ASN A 70 -2.20 11.94 10.60
CA ASN A 70 -2.66 12.03 11.98
C ASN A 70 -2.69 13.48 12.49
N LEU A 71 -1.65 14.27 12.20
CA LEU A 71 -1.66 15.71 12.52
C LEU A 71 -2.85 16.43 11.87
N TYR A 72 -3.09 16.18 10.59
CA TYR A 72 -4.26 16.71 9.89
C TYR A 72 -5.57 16.25 10.53
N TYR A 73 -5.72 14.97 10.87
CA TYR A 73 -6.91 14.41 11.50
C TYR A 73 -7.19 15.05 12.87
N GLN A 74 -6.15 15.25 13.68
CA GLN A 74 -6.33 15.90 15.00
C GLN A 74 -6.87 17.32 14.89
N ASP A 75 -6.51 18.06 13.85
CA ASP A 75 -6.98 19.42 13.57
C ASP A 75 -8.41 19.50 12.99
N LEU A 76 -9.01 18.36 12.58
CA LEU A 76 -10.37 18.34 12.03
C LEU A 76 -11.43 18.62 13.11
N ASP A 77 -12.51 19.29 12.70
CA ASP A 77 -13.72 19.37 13.52
C ASP A 77 -14.40 17.99 13.69
N GLN A 78 -15.26 17.87 14.71
CA GLN A 78 -15.91 16.59 15.07
C GLN A 78 -16.77 16.00 13.93
N ASN A 79 -17.39 16.83 13.08
CA ASN A 79 -18.20 16.35 11.97
C ASN A 79 -17.34 15.73 10.88
N LYS A 80 -16.20 16.30 10.57
CA LYS A 80 -15.25 15.77 9.62
C LYS A 80 -14.54 14.51 10.15
N LYS A 81 -14.19 14.49 11.44
CA LYS A 81 -13.61 13.30 12.08
C LYS A 81 -14.48 12.07 11.93
N LYS A 82 -15.80 12.19 12.02
CA LYS A 82 -16.75 11.07 11.86
C LYS A 82 -16.70 10.39 10.50
N ASN A 83 -16.32 11.12 9.46
CA ASN A 83 -16.29 10.62 8.08
C ASN A 83 -14.88 10.28 7.60
N PHE A 84 -13.85 10.64 8.38
CA PHE A 84 -12.47 10.40 7.97
C PHE A 84 -12.08 8.94 8.07
N ILE A 85 -11.38 8.43 7.05
CA ILE A 85 -10.81 7.07 7.04
C ILE A 85 -9.45 7.11 6.32
N PHE A 86 -8.45 6.46 6.93
CA PHE A 86 -7.21 6.09 6.27
C PHE A 86 -7.23 4.60 5.94
N LEU A 87 -7.16 4.26 4.64
CA LEU A 87 -7.06 2.88 4.17
C LEU A 87 -5.64 2.58 3.73
N HIS A 88 -5.03 1.56 4.32
CA HIS A 88 -3.72 1.04 3.95
C HIS A 88 -3.84 -0.29 3.22
N VAL A 89 -3.39 -0.32 1.96
CA VAL A 89 -3.42 -1.55 1.16
C VAL A 89 -2.15 -2.36 1.45
N SER A 90 -2.34 -3.53 2.05
CA SER A 90 -1.30 -4.49 2.37
C SER A 90 -1.44 -5.77 1.53
N THR A 91 -0.87 -6.86 1.96
CA THR A 91 -0.78 -8.14 1.25
C THR A 91 -1.02 -9.31 2.21
N ASP A 92 -1.55 -10.41 1.70
CA ASP A 92 -1.67 -11.69 2.43
C ASP A 92 -0.31 -12.32 2.71
N GLU A 93 0.76 -11.92 2.02
CA GLU A 93 2.13 -12.41 2.28
C GLU A 93 2.64 -12.06 3.68
N VAL A 94 2.00 -11.14 4.40
CA VAL A 94 2.32 -10.84 5.81
C VAL A 94 2.03 -12.03 6.74
N TYR A 95 1.13 -12.93 6.33
CA TYR A 95 0.79 -14.16 7.07
C TYR A 95 1.79 -15.30 6.84
N GLY A 96 2.67 -15.19 5.83
CA GLY A 96 3.68 -16.20 5.53
C GLY A 96 3.28 -17.14 4.40
N SER A 97 3.56 -18.43 4.59
CA SER A 97 3.32 -19.47 3.57
C SER A 97 2.39 -20.55 4.11
N LEU A 98 1.53 -21.07 3.25
CA LEU A 98 0.66 -22.22 3.53
C LEU A 98 1.24 -23.49 2.95
N SER A 99 1.07 -24.61 3.65
CA SER A 99 1.23 -25.93 3.04
C SER A 99 0.09 -26.19 2.04
N LYS A 100 0.30 -27.16 1.13
CA LYS A 100 -0.66 -27.46 0.05
C LYS A 100 -2.09 -27.76 0.56
N ASP A 101 -2.18 -28.39 1.73
CA ASP A 101 -3.44 -28.86 2.30
C ASP A 101 -3.92 -27.98 3.46
N ALA A 102 -3.26 -26.83 3.71
CA ALA A 102 -3.65 -25.91 4.75
C ALA A 102 -4.92 -25.12 4.36
N PRO A 103 -5.79 -24.77 5.32
CA PRO A 103 -6.90 -23.86 5.04
C PRO A 103 -6.39 -22.49 4.65
N PRO A 104 -7.19 -21.70 3.90
CA PRO A 104 -6.85 -20.31 3.57
C PRO A 104 -6.57 -19.45 4.81
N PHE A 105 -5.77 -18.40 4.63
CA PHE A 105 -5.58 -17.37 5.65
C PHE A 105 -6.91 -16.69 5.99
N THR A 106 -7.04 -16.32 7.24
CA THR A 106 -8.09 -15.43 7.75
C THR A 106 -7.44 -14.22 8.42
N GLU A 107 -8.21 -13.20 8.73
CA GLU A 107 -7.74 -11.97 9.38
C GLU A 107 -7.17 -12.20 10.79
N ASP A 108 -7.51 -13.33 11.41
CA ASP A 108 -7.02 -13.74 12.75
C ASP A 108 -5.66 -14.45 12.72
N HIS A 109 -5.12 -14.77 11.53
CA HIS A 109 -3.81 -15.38 11.43
C HIS A 109 -2.72 -14.45 11.95
N LYS A 110 -1.74 -15.03 12.64
CA LYS A 110 -0.55 -14.30 13.08
C LYS A 110 0.32 -13.94 11.89
N TYR A 111 0.91 -12.76 11.91
CA TYR A 111 1.91 -12.36 10.92
C TYR A 111 3.17 -13.20 11.05
N PHE A 112 3.62 -13.77 9.94
CA PHE A 112 4.82 -14.60 9.85
C PHE A 112 5.53 -14.41 8.50
N PRO A 113 5.92 -13.16 8.15
CA PRO A 113 6.43 -12.81 6.83
C PRO A 113 7.76 -13.51 6.53
N ASN A 114 7.92 -14.02 5.29
CA ASN A 114 9.06 -14.84 4.88
C ASN A 114 10.01 -14.14 3.88
N SER A 115 9.74 -12.89 3.49
CA SER A 115 10.59 -12.13 2.59
C SER A 115 10.83 -10.71 3.12
N PRO A 116 11.90 -9.99 2.68
CA PRO A 116 12.07 -8.58 3.03
C PRO A 116 10.89 -7.69 2.62
N TYR A 117 10.25 -7.97 1.48
CA TYR A 117 9.02 -7.32 1.06
C TYR A 117 7.89 -7.55 2.07
N SER A 118 7.53 -8.81 2.33
CA SER A 118 6.43 -9.12 3.25
C SER A 118 6.72 -8.64 4.67
N ALA A 119 7.98 -8.69 5.14
CA ALA A 119 8.39 -8.11 6.41
C ALA A 119 8.21 -6.59 6.45
N SER A 120 8.54 -5.89 5.37
CA SER A 120 8.32 -4.44 5.29
C SER A 120 6.84 -4.06 5.29
N LYS A 121 5.98 -4.87 4.64
CA LYS A 121 4.52 -4.68 4.66
C LYS A 121 3.94 -4.99 6.04
N ALA A 122 4.33 -6.09 6.68
CA ALA A 122 3.93 -6.41 8.05
C ALA A 122 4.32 -5.29 9.04
N SER A 123 5.52 -4.73 8.89
CA SER A 123 5.97 -3.60 9.71
C SER A 123 5.10 -2.37 9.50
N SER A 124 4.76 -2.03 8.24
CA SER A 124 3.87 -0.91 7.94
C SER A 124 2.46 -1.11 8.49
N ASP A 125 1.92 -2.34 8.44
CA ASP A 125 0.61 -2.67 9.01
C ASP A 125 0.60 -2.45 10.53
N HIS A 126 1.67 -2.88 11.23
CA HIS A 126 1.80 -2.63 12.67
C HIS A 126 1.92 -1.14 13.01
N ILE A 127 2.63 -0.35 12.20
CA ILE A 127 2.68 1.10 12.34
C ILE A 127 1.27 1.69 12.18
N VAL A 128 0.56 1.34 11.11
CA VAL A 128 -0.81 1.83 10.86
C VAL A 128 -1.75 1.46 12.01
N ARG A 129 -1.70 0.21 12.47
CA ARG A 129 -2.48 -0.24 13.62
C ARG A 129 -2.14 0.54 14.89
N SER A 130 -0.86 0.85 15.14
CA SER A 130 -0.44 1.60 16.33
C SER A 130 -1.04 3.01 16.36
N PHE A 131 -1.19 3.67 15.22
CA PHE A 131 -1.82 4.99 15.13
C PHE A 131 -3.32 4.96 15.47
N TYR A 132 -4.02 3.89 15.12
CA TYR A 132 -5.39 3.66 15.58
C TYR A 132 -5.44 3.49 17.10
N MET A 133 -4.61 2.60 17.65
CA MET A 133 -4.63 2.27 19.08
C MET A 133 -4.16 3.42 19.99
N THR A 134 -3.21 4.22 19.51
CA THR A 134 -2.58 5.28 20.32
C THR A 134 -3.28 6.64 20.14
N TYR A 135 -3.63 6.98 18.92
CA TYR A 135 -4.13 8.32 18.58
C TYR A 135 -5.60 8.35 18.16
N GLY A 136 -6.24 7.18 18.05
CA GLY A 136 -7.63 7.07 17.60
C GLY A 136 -7.86 7.43 16.14
N LEU A 137 -6.80 7.41 15.30
CA LEU A 137 -6.94 7.64 13.86
C LEU A 137 -7.75 6.50 13.23
N PRO A 138 -8.90 6.76 12.55
CA PRO A 138 -9.68 5.71 11.92
C PRO A 138 -8.92 5.09 10.74
N VAL A 139 -8.54 3.82 10.86
CA VAL A 139 -7.77 3.10 9.84
C VAL A 139 -8.47 1.83 9.40
N ILE A 140 -8.25 1.44 8.15
CA ILE A 140 -8.58 0.13 7.60
C ILE A 140 -7.29 -0.42 6.99
N ILE A 141 -6.99 -1.69 7.25
CA ILE A 141 -5.89 -2.42 6.60
C ILE A 141 -6.51 -3.54 5.78
N THR A 142 -6.09 -3.69 4.52
CA THR A 142 -6.53 -4.77 3.64
C THR A 142 -5.35 -5.66 3.28
N ASN A 143 -5.49 -6.97 3.47
CA ASN A 143 -4.48 -7.96 3.14
C ASN A 143 -4.88 -8.68 1.85
N CYS A 144 -4.64 -8.02 0.71
CA CYS A 144 -5.03 -8.53 -0.59
C CYS A 144 -4.13 -9.68 -1.02
N SER A 145 -4.72 -10.71 -1.59
CA SER A 145 -4.03 -11.72 -2.41
C SER A 145 -3.59 -11.12 -3.75
N ASN A 146 -3.10 -11.94 -4.68
CA ASN A 146 -2.60 -11.48 -5.98
C ASN A 146 -3.69 -10.78 -6.79
N ASN A 147 -3.45 -9.52 -7.11
CA ASN A 147 -4.32 -8.71 -7.96
C ASN A 147 -3.85 -8.76 -9.40
N TYR A 148 -4.78 -8.72 -10.34
CA TYR A 148 -4.51 -8.58 -11.77
C TYR A 148 -5.59 -7.75 -12.43
N GLY A 149 -5.25 -7.11 -13.55
CA GLY A 149 -6.22 -6.31 -14.29
C GLY A 149 -5.60 -5.50 -15.43
N PRO A 150 -6.43 -4.76 -16.18
CA PRO A 150 -5.96 -3.87 -17.24
C PRO A 150 -4.90 -2.90 -16.72
N HIS A 151 -3.89 -2.62 -17.56
CA HIS A 151 -2.78 -1.72 -17.26
C HIS A 151 -1.82 -2.17 -16.15
N GLN A 152 -1.92 -3.42 -15.66
CA GLN A 152 -0.94 -3.96 -14.75
C GLN A 152 0.46 -3.95 -15.40
N PHE A 153 1.47 -3.56 -14.61
CA PHE A 153 2.85 -3.49 -15.12
C PHE A 153 3.36 -4.87 -15.54
N PRO A 154 4.02 -4.99 -16.71
CA PRO A 154 4.34 -6.28 -17.34
C PRO A 154 5.49 -7.08 -16.68
N GLU A 155 5.93 -6.71 -15.49
CA GLU A 155 6.83 -7.54 -14.67
C GLU A 155 6.08 -8.58 -13.81
N LYS A 156 4.77 -8.44 -13.67
CA LYS A 156 3.93 -9.36 -12.88
C LYS A 156 3.51 -10.57 -13.70
N LEU A 157 3.28 -11.70 -13.02
CA LEU A 157 3.08 -13.02 -13.64
C LEU A 157 2.07 -13.00 -14.80
N VAL A 158 0.86 -12.50 -14.58
CA VAL A 158 -0.21 -12.55 -15.59
C VAL A 158 0.15 -11.75 -16.85
N PRO A 159 0.45 -10.42 -16.79
CA PRO A 159 0.79 -9.66 -17.99
C PRO A 159 2.11 -10.12 -18.61
N PHE A 160 3.07 -10.56 -17.81
CA PHE A 160 4.34 -11.11 -18.31
C PHE A 160 4.15 -12.38 -19.13
N THR A 161 3.34 -13.32 -18.61
CA THR A 161 2.99 -14.55 -19.32
C THR A 161 2.26 -14.27 -20.63
N ILE A 162 1.26 -13.36 -20.61
CA ILE A 162 0.51 -12.98 -21.81
C ILE A 162 1.44 -12.38 -22.87
N LEU A 163 2.29 -11.42 -22.47
CA LEU A 163 3.22 -10.77 -23.40
C LEU A 163 4.21 -11.76 -24.02
N ASN A 164 4.78 -12.66 -23.22
CA ASN A 164 5.70 -13.67 -23.73
C ASN A 164 5.00 -14.65 -24.67
N ALA A 165 3.78 -15.08 -24.35
CA ALA A 165 3.00 -15.96 -25.21
C ALA A 165 2.69 -15.31 -26.57
N ILE A 166 2.23 -14.06 -26.59
CA ILE A 166 1.91 -13.32 -27.82
C ILE A 166 3.18 -13.07 -28.66
N THR A 167 4.33 -12.81 -27.99
CA THR A 167 5.60 -12.52 -28.69
C THR A 167 6.44 -13.77 -28.94
N LEU A 168 5.90 -14.98 -28.71
CA LEU A 168 6.57 -16.28 -28.87
C LEU A 168 7.90 -16.38 -28.11
N LYS A 169 8.00 -15.73 -26.95
CA LYS A 169 9.16 -15.80 -26.06
C LYS A 169 8.98 -16.90 -25.03
N LYS A 170 10.09 -17.41 -24.51
CA LYS A 170 10.06 -18.38 -23.41
C LYS A 170 9.40 -17.77 -22.17
N ILE A 171 8.54 -18.53 -21.52
CA ILE A 171 7.94 -18.19 -20.23
C ILE A 171 8.81 -18.90 -19.19
N PRO A 172 9.55 -18.16 -18.33
CA PRO A 172 10.28 -18.78 -17.23
C PRO A 172 9.28 -19.33 -16.22
N ILE A 173 9.52 -20.55 -15.80
CA ILE A 173 8.74 -21.29 -14.78
C ILE A 173 9.61 -21.36 -13.52
#